data_35bc89c0e2b9b558b875c7be6da5bbf5
#
_entry.id   35bc89c0e2b9b558b875c7be6da5bbf5
#
_cell.length_a   1.000
_cell.length_b   1.000
_cell.length_c   1.000
_cell.angle_alpha   90.00
_cell.angle_beta   90.00
_cell.angle_gamma   90.00
#
_symmetry.space_group_name_H-M   'P 1'
#
loop_
_entity.id
_entity.type
_entity.pdbx_description
1 polymer ?
#
loop_
_entity_poly.entity_id
_entity_poly.type
_entity_poly.pdbx_seq_one_letter_code
_entity_poly.pdbx_strand_id
1 'polypeptide(L)'
;MGLLDGVMGNASKIDPLKIQEEFSQILAPGERVEHAYQLIRDYFVFTDKRFVLVDKQGVTGSKVAYHSIPYRSITHFSIETGGTFDLDAELKIWISSTAEPIQRQFNKRLSIYEVQAVLASYVLR
;
A
#
# COMPACT_ATOMS: atom_id res chain seq x y z
N MET A 1 22.14 -0.55 13.53
CA MET A 1 22.21 0.25 12.66
C MET A 1 21.00 0.83 12.02
N GLY A 2 20.18 1.38 12.79
CA GLY A 2 18.91 1.83 12.36
C GLY A 2 18.91 2.76 11.17
N LEU A 3 19.88 3.66 11.11
CA LEU A 3 19.89 4.66 10.06
C LEU A 3 20.11 4.02 8.69
N LEU A 4 21.10 3.16 8.59
CA LEU A 4 21.39 2.52 7.33
C LEU A 4 20.29 1.55 6.94
N ASP A 5 19.76 0.83 7.92
CA ASP A 5 18.64 -0.06 7.67
C ASP A 5 17.42 0.73 7.19
N GLY A 6 17.20 1.90 7.76
CA GLY A 6 16.10 2.75 7.35
C GLY A 6 16.23 3.17 5.90
N VAL A 7 17.44 3.51 5.51
CA VAL A 7 17.68 3.98 4.15
C VAL A 7 17.63 2.81 3.16
N MET A 8 18.26 1.70 3.51
CA MET A 8 18.41 0.60 2.56
C MET A 8 17.27 -0.41 2.64
N GLY A 9 16.91 -0.81 3.85
CA GLY A 9 15.92 -1.86 4.04
C GLY A 9 14.50 -1.35 4.12
N ASN A 10 14.31 -0.18 4.72
CA ASN A 10 12.98 0.35 4.96
C ASN A 10 12.68 1.62 4.18
N ALA A 11 13.45 1.84 3.11
CA ALA A 11 13.29 3.09 2.35
C ALA A 11 11.89 3.27 1.79
N SER A 12 11.19 2.17 1.56
CA SER A 12 9.84 2.22 1.00
C SER A 12 8.75 2.27 2.06
N LYS A 13 9.11 2.14 3.32
CA LYS A 13 8.13 2.30 4.39
C LYS A 13 8.02 3.77 4.76
N ILE A 14 6.82 4.19 5.09
CA ILE A 14 6.56 5.55 5.51
C ILE A 14 6.09 5.51 6.95
N ASP A 15 6.54 6.49 7.74
CA ASP A 15 6.10 6.62 9.13
C ASP A 15 4.59 6.84 9.14
N PRO A 16 3.80 5.97 9.78
CA PRO A 16 2.36 6.14 9.81
C PRO A 16 1.91 7.48 10.39
N LEU A 17 2.65 8.04 11.33
CA LEU A 17 2.28 9.32 11.92
C LEU A 17 2.36 10.46 10.91
N LYS A 18 3.29 10.35 9.99
CA LYS A 18 3.43 11.34 8.93
C LYS A 18 2.23 11.31 8.01
N ILE A 19 1.81 10.11 7.64
CA ILE A 19 0.64 9.96 6.78
C ILE A 19 -0.63 10.36 7.54
N GLN A 20 -0.68 10.08 8.84
CA GLN A 20 -1.82 10.50 9.66
C GLN A 20 -2.04 12.00 9.54
N GLU A 21 -0.97 12.78 9.57
CA GLU A 21 -1.07 14.22 9.42
C GLU A 21 -1.51 14.62 8.02
N GLU A 22 -0.93 13.99 7.01
CA GLU A 22 -1.28 14.32 5.62
C GLU A 22 -2.72 13.98 5.30
N PHE A 23 -3.24 12.93 5.94
CA PHE A 23 -4.58 12.46 5.68
C PHE A 23 -5.63 13.07 6.60
N SER A 24 -5.26 14.09 7.37
CA SER A 24 -6.16 14.60 8.40
C SER A 24 -7.53 15.01 7.85
N GLN A 25 -7.60 15.41 6.59
CA GLN A 25 -8.86 15.86 6.02
C GLN A 25 -9.70 14.72 5.44
N ILE A 26 -9.12 13.56 5.22
CA ILE A 26 -9.87 12.46 4.63
C ILE A 26 -10.17 11.33 5.61
N LEU A 27 -9.52 11.31 6.76
CA LEU A 27 -9.74 10.27 7.74
C LEU A 27 -11.06 10.50 8.48
N ALA A 28 -11.73 9.41 8.80
CA ALA A 28 -12.91 9.47 9.64
C ALA A 28 -12.50 9.81 11.08
N PRO A 29 -13.43 10.34 11.89
CA PRO A 29 -13.09 10.62 13.29
C PRO A 29 -12.61 9.35 14.00
N GLY A 30 -11.46 9.44 14.61
CA GLY A 30 -10.88 8.32 15.35
C GLY A 30 -10.16 7.29 14.50
N GLU A 31 -10.16 7.45 13.20
CA GLU A 31 -9.45 6.54 12.31
C GLU A 31 -7.95 6.77 12.41
N ARG A 32 -7.16 5.69 12.46
CA ARG A 32 -5.71 5.78 12.60
C ARG A 32 -5.00 5.06 11.50
N VAL A 33 -3.97 5.71 10.96
CA VAL A 33 -3.06 5.08 10.00
C VAL A 33 -2.13 4.16 10.77
N GLU A 34 -2.07 2.91 10.34
CA GLU A 34 -1.25 1.91 11.03
C GLU A 34 -0.04 1.47 10.23
N HIS A 35 -0.14 1.45 8.90
CA HIS A 35 0.98 1.11 8.03
C HIS A 35 0.91 1.94 6.78
N ALA A 36 2.06 2.30 6.24
CA ALA A 36 2.12 3.03 4.99
C ALA A 36 3.37 2.61 4.22
N TYR A 37 3.20 2.45 2.90
CA TYR A 37 4.27 2.01 2.01
C TYR A 37 4.26 2.83 0.75
N GLN A 38 5.43 3.22 0.29
CA GLN A 38 5.57 3.91 -0.98
C GLN A 38 6.01 2.91 -2.04
N LEU A 39 5.26 2.87 -3.13
CA LEU A 39 5.63 2.11 -4.30
C LEU A 39 6.37 3.05 -5.25
N ILE A 40 6.45 2.71 -6.51
CA ILE A 40 7.19 3.55 -7.44
C ILE A 40 6.57 4.94 -7.52
N ARG A 41 5.27 5.03 -7.65
CA ARG A 41 4.56 6.31 -7.75
C ARG A 41 3.43 6.45 -6.74
N ASP A 42 2.95 5.35 -6.22
CA ASP A 42 1.74 5.30 -5.42
C ASP A 42 2.07 4.99 -3.98
N TYR A 43 1.10 5.23 -3.10
CA TYR A 43 1.23 4.83 -1.70
C TYR A 43 0.14 3.81 -1.39
N PHE A 44 0.50 2.81 -0.59
CA PHE A 44 -0.44 1.92 0.05
C PHE A 44 -0.53 2.32 1.51
N VAL A 45 -1.72 2.69 1.96
CA VAL A 45 -1.93 3.12 3.33
C VAL A 45 -2.98 2.22 3.97
N PHE A 46 -2.63 1.65 5.12
CA PHE A 46 -3.55 0.79 5.87
C PHE A 46 -3.95 1.52 7.14
N THR A 47 -5.24 1.79 7.27
CA THR A 47 -5.77 2.35 8.51
C THR A 47 -6.46 1.22 9.27
N ASP A 48 -6.92 1.52 10.48
CA ASP A 48 -7.67 0.53 11.24
C ASP A 48 -9.05 0.25 10.61
N LYS A 49 -9.46 1.04 9.60
CA LYS A 49 -10.80 0.89 9.01
C LYS A 49 -10.79 0.54 7.53
N ARG A 50 -9.77 0.94 6.80
CA ARG A 50 -9.77 0.78 5.34
C ARG A 50 -8.36 0.74 4.78
N PHE A 51 -8.27 0.27 3.55
CA PHE A 51 -7.09 0.36 2.73
C PHE A 51 -7.25 1.57 1.82
N VAL A 52 -6.26 2.45 1.78
CA VAL A 52 -6.29 3.61 0.89
C VAL A 52 -5.16 3.48 -0.11
N LEU A 53 -5.51 3.49 -1.38
CA LEU A 53 -4.53 3.52 -2.44
C LEU A 53 -4.41 4.97 -2.90
N VAL A 54 -3.23 5.55 -2.73
CA VAL A 54 -2.97 6.92 -3.14
C VAL A 54 -2.28 6.87 -4.48
N ASP A 55 -2.93 7.43 -5.48
CA ASP A 55 -2.45 7.37 -6.86
C ASP A 55 -2.11 8.79 -7.30
N LYS A 56 -0.83 9.05 -7.48
CA LYS A 56 -0.36 10.35 -7.94
C LYS A 56 -0.32 10.35 -9.46
N GLN A 57 -1.10 11.23 -10.05
CA GLN A 57 -1.28 11.26 -11.48
C GLN A 57 -0.66 12.51 -12.07
N GLY A 58 -0.37 12.44 -13.37
CA GLY A 58 0.19 13.57 -14.10
C GLY A 58 1.70 13.62 -13.97
N VAL A 59 2.31 14.42 -14.83
CA VAL A 59 3.77 14.52 -14.89
C VAL A 59 4.33 15.09 -13.60
N THR A 60 3.65 16.07 -13.04
CA THR A 60 4.09 16.75 -11.83
C THR A 60 3.50 16.15 -10.56
N GLY A 61 2.62 15.16 -10.69
CA GLY A 61 1.92 14.62 -9.53
C GLY A 61 0.92 15.58 -8.92
N SER A 62 0.45 16.54 -9.71
CA SER A 62 -0.47 17.55 -9.21
C SER A 62 -1.86 17.00 -8.94
N LYS A 63 -2.20 15.89 -9.57
CA LYS A 63 -3.49 15.25 -9.36
C LYS A 63 -3.28 14.03 -8.48
N VAL A 64 -4.01 13.96 -7.40
CA VAL A 64 -3.87 12.85 -6.45
C VAL A 64 -5.23 12.24 -6.22
N ALA A 65 -5.35 10.94 -6.46
CA ALA A 65 -6.58 10.20 -6.17
C ALA A 65 -6.38 9.38 -4.91
N TYR A 66 -7.34 9.46 -4.01
CA TYR A 66 -7.35 8.68 -2.78
C TYR A 66 -8.47 7.66 -2.92
N HIS A 67 -8.10 6.43 -3.20
CA HIS A 67 -9.09 5.37 -3.43
C HIS A 67 -9.25 4.55 -2.15
N SER A 68 -10.35 4.73 -1.47
CA SER A 68 -10.63 4.04 -0.20
C SER A 68 -11.34 2.73 -0.45
N ILE A 69 -10.82 1.67 0.10
CA ILE A 69 -11.35 0.33 -0.10
C ILE A 69 -11.61 -0.29 1.27
N PRO A 70 -12.87 -0.48 1.64
CA PRO A 70 -13.16 -1.20 2.89
C PRO A 70 -12.55 -2.59 2.83
N TYR A 71 -11.99 -3.05 3.92
CA TYR A 71 -11.34 -4.37 3.91
C TYR A 71 -12.33 -5.47 3.54
N ARG A 72 -13.58 -5.33 3.94
CA ARG A 72 -14.59 -6.35 3.63
C ARG A 72 -14.91 -6.43 2.14
N SER A 73 -14.53 -5.41 1.38
CA SER A 73 -14.78 -5.42 -0.06
C SER A 73 -13.70 -6.16 -0.84
N ILE A 74 -12.60 -6.50 -0.20
CA ILE A 74 -11.53 -7.25 -0.83
C ILE A 74 -11.90 -8.73 -0.77
N THR A 75 -12.06 -9.34 -1.94
CA THR A 75 -12.48 -10.74 -2.02
C THR A 75 -11.31 -11.70 -1.97
N HIS A 76 -10.25 -11.38 -2.68
CA HIS A 76 -9.03 -12.19 -2.65
C HIS A 76 -7.88 -11.35 -3.19
N PHE A 77 -6.67 -11.86 -3.02
CA PHE A 77 -5.48 -11.16 -3.46
C PHE A 77 -4.38 -12.18 -3.74
N SER A 78 -3.42 -11.81 -4.56
CA SER A 78 -2.32 -12.69 -4.88
C SER A 78 -1.03 -11.89 -5.00
N ILE A 79 0.09 -12.56 -4.76
CA ILE A 79 1.39 -11.99 -5.05
C ILE A 79 2.13 -12.91 -6.01
N GLU A 80 2.89 -12.30 -6.91
CA GLU A 80 3.78 -13.02 -7.78
C GLU A 80 5.16 -12.45 -7.60
N THR A 81 6.13 -13.30 -7.37
CA THR A 81 7.52 -12.88 -7.29
C THR A 81 8.21 -13.38 -8.52
N GLY A 82 8.93 -12.50 -9.13
CA GLY A 82 9.38 -12.80 -10.43
C GLY A 82 10.68 -13.49 -10.50
N GLY A 83 10.76 -14.26 -11.41
CA GLY A 83 11.75 -14.88 -12.10
C GLY A 83 13.19 -14.73 -11.63
N THR A 84 14.01 -14.40 -12.58
CA THR A 84 15.45 -14.52 -12.38
C THR A 84 16.06 -13.51 -11.42
N PHE A 85 15.47 -12.33 -11.36
CA PHE A 85 16.14 -11.25 -10.62
C PHE A 85 15.39 -10.72 -9.43
N ASP A 86 14.23 -11.25 -9.12
CA ASP A 86 13.43 -10.75 -8.00
C ASP A 86 13.17 -9.24 -8.08
N LEU A 87 13.29 -8.69 -9.26
CA LEU A 87 13.04 -7.27 -9.44
C LEU A 87 11.58 -6.96 -9.65
N ASP A 88 10.86 -7.98 -10.11
CA ASP A 88 9.44 -7.80 -10.44
C ASP A 88 8.61 -8.58 -9.46
N ALA A 89 8.06 -7.88 -8.50
CA ALA A 89 7.05 -8.45 -7.63
C ALA A 89 5.76 -7.72 -7.92
N GLU A 90 4.66 -8.46 -7.94
CA GLU A 90 3.38 -7.89 -8.30
C GLU A 90 2.31 -8.32 -7.32
N LEU A 91 1.50 -7.37 -6.90
CA LEU A 91 0.37 -7.63 -6.04
C LEU A 91 -0.90 -7.35 -6.82
N LYS A 92 -1.85 -8.27 -6.74
CA LYS A 92 -3.17 -8.11 -7.33
C LYS A 92 -4.21 -8.22 -6.23
N ILE A 93 -5.16 -7.29 -6.25
CA ILE A 93 -6.22 -7.24 -5.24
C ILE A 93 -7.54 -7.17 -5.98
N TRP A 94 -8.43 -8.13 -5.71
CA TRP A 94 -9.77 -8.16 -6.32
C TRP A 94 -10.78 -7.61 -5.33
N ILE A 95 -11.63 -6.73 -5.83
CA ILE A 95 -12.65 -6.05 -5.04
C ILE A 95 -14.02 -6.52 -5.51
N SER A 96 -14.97 -6.59 -4.58
CA SER A 96 -16.35 -6.97 -4.90
C SER A 96 -16.91 -6.15 -6.05
N SER A 97 -17.63 -6.80 -6.93
CA SER A 97 -18.34 -6.16 -8.05
C SER A 97 -17.43 -5.52 -9.09
N THR A 98 -16.15 -5.89 -9.08
CA THR A 98 -15.20 -5.37 -10.06
C THR A 98 -14.52 -6.55 -10.71
N ALA A 99 -14.53 -6.57 -12.04
CA ALA A 99 -13.95 -7.69 -12.79
C ALA A 99 -12.43 -7.67 -12.79
N GLU A 100 -11.86 -6.47 -12.92
CA GLU A 100 -10.41 -6.34 -13.04
C GLU A 100 -9.78 -6.09 -11.70
N PRO A 101 -8.66 -6.75 -11.39
CA PRO A 101 -7.99 -6.51 -10.13
C PRO A 101 -7.20 -5.21 -10.17
N ILE A 102 -6.95 -4.69 -8.99
CA ILE A 102 -5.95 -3.64 -8.83
C ILE A 102 -4.60 -4.32 -8.88
N GLN A 103 -3.73 -3.85 -9.75
CA GLN A 103 -2.40 -4.44 -9.92
C GLN A 103 -1.35 -3.38 -9.63
N ARG A 104 -0.34 -3.74 -8.85
CA ARG A 104 0.78 -2.83 -8.58
C ARG A 104 2.07 -3.60 -8.53
N GLN A 105 3.09 -3.02 -9.13
CA GLN A 105 4.43 -3.57 -9.10
C GLN A 105 5.19 -3.02 -7.93
N PHE A 106 6.00 -3.86 -7.32
CA PHE A 106 6.82 -3.49 -6.18
C PHE A 106 8.28 -3.48 -6.63
N ASN A 107 9.01 -2.51 -6.15
CA ASN A 107 10.44 -2.50 -6.40
C ASN A 107 11.12 -3.45 -5.40
N LYS A 108 12.38 -3.73 -5.66
CA LYS A 108 13.09 -4.73 -4.86
C LYS A 108 13.35 -4.30 -3.42
N ARG A 109 13.20 -3.01 -3.12
CA ARG A 109 13.45 -2.53 -1.77
C ARG A 109 12.29 -2.77 -0.83
N LEU A 110 11.10 -2.90 -1.38
CA LEU A 110 9.91 -3.10 -0.59
C LEU A 110 9.57 -4.57 -0.59
N SER A 111 9.46 -5.13 0.60
CA SER A 111 9.13 -6.55 0.70
C SER A 111 7.66 -6.76 0.39
N ILE A 112 7.38 -7.45 -0.71
CA ILE A 112 6.01 -7.78 -1.07
C ILE A 112 5.41 -8.74 -0.05
N TYR A 113 6.25 -9.56 0.59
CA TYR A 113 5.77 -10.48 1.61
C TYR A 113 5.26 -9.75 2.83
N GLU A 114 5.94 -8.68 3.23
CA GLU A 114 5.49 -7.89 4.36
C GLU A 114 4.15 -7.22 4.06
N VAL A 115 4.02 -6.62 2.88
CA VAL A 115 2.79 -5.93 2.50
C VAL A 115 1.64 -6.92 2.41
N GLN A 116 1.90 -8.10 1.84
CA GLN A 116 0.87 -9.13 1.75
C GLN A 116 0.44 -9.60 3.13
N ALA A 117 1.39 -9.76 4.05
CA ALA A 117 1.06 -10.19 5.41
C ALA A 117 0.22 -9.14 6.13
N VAL A 118 0.54 -7.86 5.93
CA VAL A 118 -0.26 -6.78 6.51
C VAL A 118 -1.67 -6.81 5.93
N LEU A 119 -1.78 -6.91 4.61
CA LEU A 119 -3.08 -6.98 3.95
C LEU A 119 -3.88 -8.17 4.47
N ALA A 120 -3.23 -9.33 4.58
CA ALA A 120 -3.90 -10.53 5.07
C ALA A 120 -4.43 -10.34 6.48
N SER A 121 -3.68 -9.64 7.31
CA SER A 121 -4.08 -9.43 8.70
C SER A 121 -5.40 -8.64 8.81
N TYR A 122 -5.68 -7.79 7.84
CA TYR A 122 -6.92 -7.02 7.84
C TYR A 122 -8.05 -7.75 7.10
N VAL A 123 -7.71 -8.39 6.00
CA VAL A 123 -8.75 -8.99 5.13
C VAL A 123 -9.24 -10.32 5.67
N LEU A 124 -8.34 -11.10 6.26
CA LEU A 124 -8.67 -12.46 6.69
C LEU A 124 -9.07 -12.57 8.16
N ARG A 125 -9.57 -11.51 8.72
CA ARG A 125 -10.02 -11.52 10.11
C ARG A 125 -11.24 -12.41 10.30
#